data_7d21a64e1a703e60487bc52592f6a0d5
#
_entry.id   7d21a64e1a703e60487bc52592f6a0d5
#
_cell.length_a   1.000
_cell.length_b   1.000
_cell.length_c   1.000
_cell.angle_alpha   90.00
_cell.angle_beta   90.00
_cell.angle_gamma   90.00
#
_symmetry.space_group_name_H-M   'P 1'
#
loop_
_entity.id
_entity.type
_entity.pdbx_description
1 polymer ?
#
loop_
_entity_poly.entity_id
_entity_poly.type
_entity_poly.pdbx_seq_one_letter_code
_entity_poly.pdbx_strand_id
1 'polypeptide(L)'
;SLRNESKGFSKQSIELEQDVARIIKQQEENGFMFDMESALVLLAELREKSQQIEDEVHNTFKPKWVDDKLVTPYIKKDGDLSKRGLTDDEYQRCLDTNNFEPFMRKTLQEFNLGSRKQIGEYLVDFGWKPERFTPTGQPIVDEKTLSEVTHIREAKLIADFLLIQKRIAQVDSWVEAVQEDGRVHGFVIPNGAITGRMTHRSPNMAQVPSVHSPYGSECRACWIVDEGNVLLGVDASGLELRML
;
A
#
# COMPACT_ATOMS: atom_id res chain seq x y z
N SER A 1 35.92 15.66 -1.14
CA SER A 1 36.28 16.36 -2.35
C SER A 1 37.41 15.66 -3.10
N LEU A 2 38.68 15.62 -2.66
CA LEU A 2 39.80 14.94 -3.32
C LEU A 2 39.51 13.49 -3.73
N ARG A 3 38.77 12.74 -2.89
CA ARG A 3 38.39 11.36 -3.19
C ARG A 3 37.39 11.26 -4.35
N ASN A 4 36.57 12.30 -4.60
CA ASN A 4 35.61 12.31 -5.69
C ASN A 4 36.25 12.79 -7.00
N GLU A 5 37.20 13.75 -6.93
CA GLU A 5 38.01 14.16 -8.08
C GLU A 5 38.83 12.97 -8.62
N SER A 6 39.38 12.12 -7.74
CA SER A 6 40.07 10.90 -8.13
C SER A 6 39.16 9.86 -8.82
N LYS A 7 37.84 9.99 -8.71
CA LYS A 7 36.84 9.15 -9.40
C LYS A 7 36.38 9.73 -10.74
N GLY A 8 36.97 10.82 -11.19
CA GLY A 8 36.68 11.45 -12.49
C GLY A 8 35.51 12.42 -12.50
N PHE A 9 34.97 12.82 -11.32
CA PHE A 9 33.98 13.90 -11.25
C PHE A 9 34.64 15.26 -11.41
N SER A 10 34.03 16.14 -12.21
CA SER A 10 34.52 17.51 -12.36
C SER A 10 34.34 18.30 -11.06
N LYS A 11 35.21 19.30 -10.86
CA LYS A 11 35.08 20.21 -9.71
C LYS A 11 33.73 20.92 -9.71
N GLN A 12 33.25 21.33 -10.89
CA GLN A 12 31.94 21.98 -11.04
C GLN A 12 30.78 21.08 -10.62
N SER A 13 30.80 19.78 -10.96
CA SER A 13 29.77 18.82 -10.52
C SER A 13 29.78 18.64 -9.00
N ILE A 14 30.96 18.62 -8.37
CA ILE A 14 31.09 18.49 -6.93
C ILE A 14 30.55 19.74 -6.20
N GLU A 15 30.87 20.93 -6.72
CA GLU A 15 30.38 22.20 -6.19
C GLU A 15 28.86 22.29 -6.30
N LEU A 16 28.28 21.91 -7.45
CA LEU A 16 26.83 21.85 -7.65
C LEU A 16 26.13 20.94 -6.61
N GLU A 17 26.63 19.72 -6.41
CA GLU A 17 26.06 18.80 -5.43
C GLU A 17 26.16 19.33 -4.00
N GLN A 18 27.24 20.03 -3.66
CA GLN A 18 27.40 20.65 -2.33
C GLN A 18 26.42 21.80 -2.13
N ASP A 19 26.17 22.61 -3.17
CA ASP A 19 25.24 23.75 -3.11
C ASP A 19 23.80 23.22 -3.02
N VAL A 20 23.45 22.19 -3.78
CA VAL A 20 22.16 21.50 -3.67
C VAL A 20 21.98 20.93 -2.26
N ALA A 21 22.99 20.27 -1.71
CA ALA A 21 22.89 19.70 -0.36
C ALA A 21 22.66 20.78 0.73
N ARG A 22 23.25 21.98 0.58
CA ARG A 22 22.98 23.10 1.49
C ARG A 22 21.54 23.60 1.40
N ILE A 23 21.01 23.73 0.18
CA ILE A 23 19.61 24.15 -0.05
C ILE A 23 18.67 23.12 0.54
N ILE A 24 18.90 21.83 0.29
CA ILE A 24 18.08 20.75 0.86
C ILE A 24 18.10 20.77 2.39
N LYS A 25 19.29 20.99 2.98
CA LYS A 25 19.40 21.10 4.43
C LYS A 25 18.56 22.25 5.00
N GLN A 26 18.60 23.44 4.36
CA GLN A 26 17.73 24.56 4.74
C GLN A 26 16.25 24.24 4.63
N GLN A 27 15.85 23.54 3.56
CA GLN A 27 14.47 23.07 3.39
C GLN A 27 14.05 22.11 4.49
N GLU A 28 14.91 21.13 4.82
CA GLU A 28 14.67 20.18 5.92
C GLU A 28 14.56 20.88 7.28
N GLU A 29 15.46 21.83 7.57
CA GLU A 29 15.43 22.61 8.81
C GLU A 29 14.21 23.53 8.91
N ASN A 30 13.77 24.13 7.80
CA ASN A 30 12.56 24.96 7.77
C ASN A 30 11.28 24.15 7.91
N GLY A 31 11.21 22.95 7.33
CA GLY A 31 10.00 22.16 7.25
C GLY A 31 8.86 22.83 6.49
N PHE A 32 7.73 22.15 6.44
CA PHE A 32 6.48 22.65 5.85
C PHE A 32 5.37 22.64 6.90
N MET A 33 4.69 23.77 7.06
CA MET A 33 3.59 23.91 8.01
C MET A 33 2.44 23.00 7.61
N PHE A 34 1.83 22.33 8.61
CA PHE A 34 0.83 21.30 8.37
C PHE A 34 -0.40 21.52 9.24
N ASP A 35 -1.56 21.55 8.62
CA ASP A 35 -2.85 21.68 9.30
C ASP A 35 -3.29 20.32 9.84
N MET A 36 -2.93 20.08 11.09
CA MET A 36 -3.24 18.85 11.82
C MET A 36 -4.76 18.64 11.96
N GLU A 37 -5.53 19.70 12.20
CA GLU A 37 -6.98 19.61 12.39
C GLU A 37 -7.67 19.15 11.10
N SER A 38 -7.39 19.81 9.98
CA SER A 38 -7.90 19.41 8.66
C SER A 38 -7.47 17.98 8.28
N ALA A 39 -6.25 17.58 8.60
CA ALA A 39 -5.76 16.24 8.33
C ALA A 39 -6.49 15.16 9.13
N LEU A 40 -6.76 15.40 10.42
CA LEU A 40 -7.51 14.47 11.26
C LEU A 40 -8.98 14.34 10.82
N VAL A 41 -9.60 15.43 10.39
CA VAL A 41 -10.95 15.40 9.79
C VAL A 41 -10.94 14.55 8.52
N LEU A 42 -10.00 14.80 7.61
CA LEU A 42 -9.86 14.01 6.38
C LEU A 42 -9.64 12.52 6.69
N LEU A 43 -8.81 12.19 7.68
CA LEU A 43 -8.61 10.80 8.10
C LEU A 43 -9.88 10.14 8.61
N ALA A 44 -10.68 10.86 9.39
CA ALA A 44 -11.96 10.35 9.89
C ALA A 44 -12.92 10.04 8.73
N GLU A 45 -13.05 10.95 7.77
CA GLU A 45 -13.88 10.76 6.57
C GLU A 45 -13.41 9.58 5.71
N LEU A 46 -12.09 9.47 5.49
CA LEU A 46 -11.50 8.37 4.71
C LEU A 46 -11.70 7.01 5.39
N ARG A 47 -11.55 6.95 6.71
CA ARG A 47 -11.76 5.71 7.48
C ARG A 47 -13.23 5.30 7.50
N GLU A 48 -14.16 6.24 7.66
CA GLU A 48 -15.59 5.97 7.57
C GLU A 48 -15.96 5.41 6.18
N LYS A 49 -15.47 6.04 5.12
CA LYS A 49 -15.71 5.58 3.76
C LYS A 49 -15.07 4.23 3.46
N SER A 50 -13.88 3.97 4.00
CA SER A 50 -13.24 2.65 3.93
C SER A 50 -14.11 1.58 4.56
N GLN A 51 -14.66 1.84 5.74
CA GLN A 51 -15.54 0.90 6.44
C GLN A 51 -16.83 0.63 5.65
N GLN A 52 -17.45 1.67 5.08
CA GLN A 52 -18.65 1.51 4.24
C GLN A 52 -18.39 0.60 3.04
N ILE A 53 -17.24 0.77 2.36
CA ILE A 53 -16.86 -0.09 1.23
C ILE A 53 -16.56 -1.51 1.70
N GLU A 54 -15.90 -1.68 2.83
CA GLU A 54 -15.59 -2.99 3.40
C GLU A 54 -16.87 -3.77 3.72
N ASP A 55 -17.85 -3.12 4.32
CA ASP A 55 -19.16 -3.70 4.60
C ASP A 55 -19.90 -4.11 3.31
N GLU A 56 -19.87 -3.27 2.26
CA GLU A 56 -20.47 -3.59 0.96
C GLU A 56 -19.75 -4.78 0.29
N VAL A 57 -18.43 -4.82 0.38
CA VAL A 57 -17.62 -5.91 -0.15
C VAL A 57 -17.92 -7.22 0.58
N HIS A 58 -17.98 -7.24 1.90
CA HIS A 58 -18.30 -8.45 2.66
C HIS A 58 -19.72 -8.96 2.39
N ASN A 59 -20.64 -8.07 2.03
CA ASN A 59 -21.97 -8.49 1.56
C ASN A 59 -21.94 -9.17 0.20
N THR A 60 -21.01 -8.82 -0.65
CA THR A 60 -20.87 -9.32 -2.02
C THR A 60 -19.96 -10.55 -2.10
N PHE A 61 -18.82 -10.51 -1.44
CA PHE A 61 -17.79 -11.56 -1.45
C PHE A 61 -18.01 -12.51 -0.25
N LYS A 62 -18.76 -13.55 -0.47
CA LYS A 62 -19.06 -14.53 0.60
C LYS A 62 -17.84 -15.38 0.94
N PRO A 63 -17.72 -15.85 2.20
CA PRO A 63 -16.67 -16.79 2.60
C PRO A 63 -16.62 -18.02 1.72
N LYS A 64 -15.42 -18.53 1.46
CA LYS A 64 -15.18 -19.73 0.65
C LYS A 64 -14.53 -20.84 1.47
N TRP A 65 -14.91 -22.08 1.16
CA TRP A 65 -14.19 -23.23 1.66
C TRP A 65 -12.88 -23.40 0.88
N VAL A 66 -11.75 -23.28 1.58
CA VAL A 66 -10.40 -23.44 1.02
C VAL A 66 -9.71 -24.64 1.66
N ASP A 67 -8.84 -25.28 0.90
CA ASP A 67 -7.99 -26.34 1.42
C ASP A 67 -6.95 -25.74 2.39
N ASP A 68 -6.94 -26.27 3.62
CA ASP A 68 -6.03 -25.80 4.69
C ASP A 68 -4.77 -26.69 4.74
N LYS A 69 -4.95 -27.91 5.20
CA LYS A 69 -3.84 -28.86 5.32
C LYS A 69 -4.26 -30.32 5.17
N LEU A 70 -3.32 -31.13 4.72
CA LEU A 70 -3.47 -32.58 4.72
C LEU A 70 -3.45 -33.09 6.18
N VAL A 71 -4.52 -33.74 6.59
CA VAL A 71 -4.66 -34.37 7.90
C VAL A 71 -4.52 -35.87 7.73
N THR A 72 -3.59 -36.47 8.47
CA THR A 72 -3.40 -37.93 8.51
C THR A 72 -3.86 -38.43 9.88
N PRO A 73 -4.99 -39.15 9.95
CA PRO A 73 -5.43 -39.77 11.19
C PRO A 73 -4.37 -40.75 11.73
N TYR A 74 -4.14 -40.70 13.03
CA TYR A 74 -3.14 -41.54 13.68
C TYR A 74 -3.84 -42.65 14.51
N ILE A 75 -3.52 -43.90 14.17
CA ILE A 75 -3.99 -45.06 14.93
C ILE A 75 -2.94 -45.42 15.98
N LYS A 76 -3.36 -45.54 17.25
CA LYS A 76 -2.53 -45.92 18.36
C LYS A 76 -2.15 -47.40 18.30
N LYS A 77 -1.20 -47.81 19.13
CA LYS A 77 -0.77 -49.23 19.23
C LYS A 77 -1.84 -50.20 19.70
N ASP A 78 -2.82 -49.68 20.44
CA ASP A 78 -4.00 -50.41 20.91
C ASP A 78 -5.12 -50.56 19.85
N GLY A 79 -4.95 -49.98 18.68
CA GLY A 79 -5.91 -50.01 17.59
C GLY A 79 -6.88 -48.85 17.58
N ASP A 80 -6.87 -48.00 18.59
CA ASP A 80 -7.78 -46.86 18.70
C ASP A 80 -7.33 -45.66 17.89
N LEU A 81 -8.30 -44.88 17.37
CA LEU A 81 -8.04 -43.60 16.75
C LEU A 81 -7.56 -42.57 17.78
N SER A 82 -6.53 -41.83 17.45
CA SER A 82 -6.02 -40.72 18.27
C SER A 82 -6.75 -39.42 17.92
N LYS A 83 -7.18 -38.65 18.91
CA LYS A 83 -7.69 -37.27 18.69
C LYS A 83 -6.61 -36.28 18.27
N ARG A 84 -5.33 -36.66 18.36
CA ARG A 84 -4.22 -35.72 18.04
C ARG A 84 -4.28 -35.27 16.58
N GLY A 85 -4.39 -33.93 16.39
CA GLY A 85 -4.42 -33.32 15.07
C GLY A 85 -5.80 -33.33 14.40
N LEU A 86 -6.81 -33.92 14.98
CA LEU A 86 -8.20 -33.94 14.53
C LEU A 86 -9.03 -32.93 15.35
N THR A 87 -10.01 -32.31 14.71
CA THR A 87 -11.14 -31.66 15.42
C THR A 87 -12.12 -32.72 15.96
N ASP A 88 -13.01 -32.34 16.86
CA ASP A 88 -13.99 -33.30 17.40
C ASP A 88 -14.90 -33.85 16.30
N ASP A 89 -15.34 -33.03 15.35
CA ASP A 89 -16.14 -33.42 14.20
C ASP A 89 -15.40 -34.38 13.26
N GLU A 90 -14.11 -34.09 12.98
CA GLU A 90 -13.26 -34.98 12.16
C GLU A 90 -13.02 -36.32 12.83
N TYR A 91 -12.77 -36.28 14.13
CA TYR A 91 -12.60 -37.50 14.92
C TYR A 91 -13.87 -38.35 14.89
N GLN A 92 -15.03 -37.76 15.14
CA GLN A 92 -16.32 -38.48 15.11
C GLN A 92 -16.61 -39.02 13.70
N ARG A 93 -16.39 -38.19 12.66
CA ARG A 93 -16.56 -38.63 11.26
C ARG A 93 -15.68 -39.84 10.92
N CYS A 94 -14.41 -39.85 11.35
CA CYS A 94 -13.52 -40.99 11.11
C CYS A 94 -14.03 -42.25 11.79
N LEU A 95 -14.60 -42.15 13.02
CA LEU A 95 -15.18 -43.28 13.71
C LEU A 95 -16.47 -43.79 13.03
N ASP A 96 -17.39 -42.88 12.68
CA ASP A 96 -18.69 -43.22 12.09
C ASP A 96 -18.52 -43.86 10.70
N THR A 97 -17.53 -43.40 9.92
CA THR A 97 -17.26 -43.93 8.58
C THR A 97 -16.25 -45.09 8.58
N ASN A 98 -15.59 -45.35 9.71
CA ASN A 98 -14.46 -46.27 9.82
C ASN A 98 -13.37 -46.01 8.73
N ASN A 99 -13.19 -44.74 8.35
CA ASN A 99 -12.21 -44.31 7.36
C ASN A 99 -11.12 -43.49 8.02
N PHE A 100 -9.87 -43.98 7.95
CA PHE A 100 -8.70 -43.36 8.54
C PHE A 100 -7.67 -42.92 7.49
N GLU A 101 -8.07 -42.82 6.21
CA GLU A 101 -7.21 -42.31 5.15
C GLU A 101 -6.91 -40.84 5.32
N PRO A 102 -5.76 -40.36 4.85
CA PRO A 102 -5.44 -38.93 4.82
C PRO A 102 -6.50 -38.15 4.03
N PHE A 103 -6.92 -37.03 4.57
CA PHE A 103 -7.88 -36.14 3.91
C PHE A 103 -7.42 -34.70 3.97
N MET A 104 -7.85 -33.91 3.01
CA MET A 104 -7.61 -32.45 3.00
C MET A 104 -8.64 -31.76 3.91
N ARG A 105 -8.14 -31.11 4.96
CA ARG A 105 -8.99 -30.24 5.80
C ARG A 105 -9.38 -29.03 5.00
N LYS A 106 -10.64 -28.65 5.09
CA LYS A 106 -11.15 -27.40 4.54
C LYS A 106 -11.52 -26.45 5.67
N THR A 107 -11.17 -25.18 5.53
CA THR A 107 -11.56 -24.11 6.43
C THR A 107 -12.40 -23.09 5.68
N LEU A 108 -13.39 -22.52 6.36
CA LEU A 108 -14.16 -21.40 5.82
C LEU A 108 -13.30 -20.15 5.97
N GLN A 109 -12.85 -19.60 4.84
CA GLN A 109 -12.04 -18.40 4.80
C GLN A 109 -12.91 -17.20 4.41
N GLU A 110 -12.94 -16.19 5.29
CA GLU A 110 -13.55 -14.91 4.99
C GLU A 110 -12.71 -14.13 3.97
N PHE A 111 -13.38 -13.32 3.18
CA PHE A 111 -12.70 -12.47 2.20
C PHE A 111 -11.91 -11.36 2.90
N ASN A 112 -10.63 -11.27 2.58
CA ASN A 112 -9.73 -10.26 3.11
C ASN A 112 -9.32 -9.28 2.00
N LEU A 113 -9.85 -8.07 2.06
CA LEU A 113 -9.53 -6.96 1.15
C LEU A 113 -8.04 -6.54 1.15
N GLY A 114 -7.31 -6.85 2.23
CA GLY A 114 -5.86 -6.65 2.29
C GLY A 114 -5.05 -7.67 1.49
N SER A 115 -5.68 -8.81 1.12
CA SER A 115 -5.01 -9.90 0.42
C SER A 115 -5.16 -9.81 -1.09
N ARG A 116 -4.11 -9.32 -1.77
CA ARG A 116 -4.07 -9.25 -3.25
C ARG A 116 -4.33 -10.60 -3.91
N LYS A 117 -3.89 -11.69 -3.29
CA LYS A 117 -4.13 -13.06 -3.75
C LYS A 117 -5.62 -13.37 -3.76
N GLN A 118 -6.31 -13.16 -2.62
CA GLN A 118 -7.73 -13.42 -2.52
C GLN A 118 -8.55 -12.53 -3.47
N ILE A 119 -8.20 -11.24 -3.58
CA ILE A 119 -8.84 -10.34 -4.55
C ILE A 119 -8.74 -10.92 -5.96
N GLY A 120 -7.56 -11.37 -6.39
CA GLY A 120 -7.37 -11.97 -7.71
C GLY A 120 -8.22 -13.22 -7.92
N GLU A 121 -8.26 -14.13 -6.94
CA GLU A 121 -9.05 -15.37 -6.99
C GLU A 121 -10.56 -15.10 -7.10
N TYR A 122 -11.08 -14.15 -6.31
CA TYR A 122 -12.50 -13.78 -6.37
C TYR A 122 -12.86 -13.09 -7.68
N LEU A 123 -12.02 -12.19 -8.19
CA LEU A 123 -12.27 -11.53 -9.47
C LEU A 123 -12.25 -12.51 -10.65
N VAL A 124 -11.40 -13.54 -10.60
CA VAL A 124 -11.40 -14.62 -11.61
C VAL A 124 -12.73 -15.39 -11.56
N ASP A 125 -13.28 -15.66 -10.39
CA ASP A 125 -14.60 -16.30 -10.25
C ASP A 125 -15.74 -15.43 -10.82
N PHE A 126 -15.59 -14.10 -10.75
CA PHE A 126 -16.49 -13.13 -11.42
C PHE A 126 -16.23 -12.96 -12.92
N GLY A 127 -15.30 -13.74 -13.50
CA GLY A 127 -15.02 -13.76 -14.92
C GLY A 127 -13.86 -12.86 -15.37
N TRP A 128 -13.07 -12.33 -14.42
CA TRP A 128 -11.84 -11.61 -14.76
C TRP A 128 -10.81 -12.55 -15.37
N LYS A 129 -10.20 -12.12 -16.47
CA LYS A 129 -9.09 -12.82 -17.13
C LYS A 129 -7.83 -11.99 -16.95
N PRO A 130 -6.98 -12.31 -15.98
CA PRO A 130 -5.75 -11.55 -15.72
C PRO A 130 -4.77 -11.69 -16.88
N GLU A 131 -4.21 -10.56 -17.33
CA GLU A 131 -3.19 -10.52 -18.38
C GLU A 131 -1.77 -10.39 -17.80
N ARG A 132 -1.65 -9.93 -16.56
CA ARG A 132 -0.37 -9.66 -15.89
C ARG A 132 -0.22 -10.50 -14.65
N PHE A 133 0.96 -11.14 -14.52
CA PHE A 133 1.27 -12.04 -13.42
C PHE A 133 2.56 -11.64 -12.73
N THR A 134 2.66 -11.95 -11.43
CA THR A 134 3.91 -11.87 -10.67
C THR A 134 4.87 -12.98 -11.11
N PRO A 135 6.16 -12.91 -10.79
CA PRO A 135 7.11 -14.01 -11.03
C PRO A 135 6.69 -15.34 -10.40
N THR A 136 5.82 -15.31 -9.38
CA THR A 136 5.26 -16.49 -8.70
C THR A 136 3.95 -17.00 -9.31
N GLY A 137 3.53 -16.44 -10.45
CA GLY A 137 2.32 -16.85 -11.16
C GLY A 137 1.00 -16.34 -10.58
N GLN A 138 1.03 -15.40 -9.63
CA GLN A 138 -0.18 -14.77 -9.10
C GLN A 138 -0.61 -13.60 -9.98
N PRO A 139 -1.93 -13.39 -10.21
CA PRO A 139 -2.42 -12.21 -10.91
C PRO A 139 -1.95 -10.91 -10.23
N ILE A 140 -1.52 -9.94 -11.02
CA ILE A 140 -1.20 -8.61 -10.50
C ILE A 140 -2.51 -7.85 -10.28
N VAL A 141 -2.78 -7.53 -9.02
CA VAL A 141 -3.93 -6.74 -8.58
C VAL A 141 -3.43 -5.38 -8.10
N ASP A 142 -3.47 -4.40 -8.97
CA ASP A 142 -3.15 -3.01 -8.69
C ASP A 142 -4.27 -2.06 -9.15
N GLU A 143 -4.21 -0.80 -8.77
CA GLU A 143 -5.20 0.22 -9.13
C GLU A 143 -5.38 0.32 -10.66
N LYS A 144 -4.27 0.24 -11.41
CA LYS A 144 -4.30 0.30 -12.87
C LYS A 144 -5.03 -0.90 -13.45
N THR A 145 -4.66 -2.11 -13.03
CA THR A 145 -5.28 -3.35 -13.49
C THR A 145 -6.77 -3.39 -13.18
N LEU A 146 -7.16 -2.95 -11.97
CA LEU A 146 -8.57 -2.91 -11.57
C LEU A 146 -9.37 -1.85 -12.33
N SER A 147 -8.78 -0.72 -12.70
CA SER A 147 -9.43 0.31 -13.50
C SER A 147 -9.72 -0.13 -14.94
N GLU A 148 -8.99 -1.10 -15.46
CA GLU A 148 -9.20 -1.69 -16.78
C GLU A 148 -10.34 -2.73 -16.76
N VAL A 149 -10.71 -3.25 -15.59
CA VAL A 149 -11.77 -4.27 -15.42
C VAL A 149 -13.15 -3.60 -15.25
N THR A 150 -13.60 -2.89 -16.27
CA THR A 150 -14.85 -2.10 -16.23
C THR A 150 -16.13 -2.94 -16.27
N HIS A 151 -16.04 -4.18 -16.71
CA HIS A 151 -17.18 -5.08 -16.84
C HIS A 151 -17.57 -5.81 -15.55
N ILE A 152 -16.75 -5.71 -14.51
CA ILE A 152 -17.00 -6.29 -13.18
C ILE A 152 -17.20 -5.16 -12.19
N ARG A 153 -18.44 -5.00 -11.71
CA ARG A 153 -18.81 -3.94 -10.75
C ARG A 153 -17.98 -4.01 -9.46
N GLU A 154 -17.73 -5.21 -9.00
CA GLU A 154 -17.00 -5.51 -7.77
C GLU A 154 -15.52 -5.08 -7.85
N ALA A 155 -14.93 -5.11 -9.05
CA ALA A 155 -13.55 -4.64 -9.25
C ALA A 155 -13.42 -3.14 -8.95
N LYS A 156 -14.47 -2.35 -9.24
CA LYS A 156 -14.49 -0.92 -8.92
C LYS A 156 -14.49 -0.67 -7.42
N LEU A 157 -15.32 -1.41 -6.65
CA LEU A 157 -15.34 -1.30 -5.19
C LEU A 157 -13.97 -1.59 -4.58
N ILE A 158 -13.29 -2.62 -5.08
CA ILE A 158 -11.95 -2.98 -4.62
C ILE A 158 -10.94 -1.88 -5.01
N ALA A 159 -11.02 -1.33 -6.21
CA ALA A 159 -10.16 -0.22 -6.64
C ALA A 159 -10.34 1.02 -5.74
N ASP A 160 -11.58 1.39 -5.45
CA ASP A 160 -11.93 2.50 -4.58
C ASP A 160 -11.40 2.26 -3.15
N PHE A 161 -11.56 1.05 -2.60
CA PHE A 161 -11.00 0.67 -1.31
C PHE A 161 -9.48 0.84 -1.28
N LEU A 162 -8.77 0.30 -2.27
CA LEU A 162 -7.31 0.36 -2.32
C LEU A 162 -6.79 1.80 -2.45
N LEU A 163 -7.51 2.64 -3.19
CA LEU A 163 -7.21 4.06 -3.30
C LEU A 163 -7.37 4.75 -1.94
N ILE A 164 -8.47 4.51 -1.24
CA ILE A 164 -8.74 5.10 0.08
C ILE A 164 -7.69 4.64 1.09
N GLN A 165 -7.36 3.35 1.13
CA GLN A 165 -6.31 2.82 2.02
C GLN A 165 -4.95 3.49 1.75
N LYS A 166 -4.61 3.72 0.47
CA LYS A 166 -3.41 4.46 0.11
C LYS A 166 -3.44 5.90 0.63
N ARG A 167 -4.59 6.58 0.56
CA ARG A 167 -4.75 7.94 1.09
C ARG A 167 -4.65 7.98 2.60
N ILE A 168 -5.30 7.05 3.29
CA ILE A 168 -5.20 6.91 4.76
C ILE A 168 -3.73 6.76 5.15
N ALA A 169 -3.03 5.78 4.60
CA ALA A 169 -1.61 5.54 4.92
C ALA A 169 -0.73 6.77 4.63
N GLN A 170 -1.04 7.52 3.58
CA GLN A 170 -0.31 8.72 3.20
C GLN A 170 -0.54 9.86 4.20
N VAL A 171 -1.79 10.15 4.56
CA VAL A 171 -2.13 11.21 5.51
C VAL A 171 -1.67 10.84 6.92
N ASP A 172 -1.85 9.59 7.36
CA ASP A 172 -1.33 9.10 8.63
C ASP A 172 0.20 9.32 8.73
N SER A 173 0.95 9.02 7.67
CA SER A 173 2.41 9.22 7.66
C SER A 173 2.80 10.69 7.80
N TRP A 174 1.96 11.63 7.34
CA TRP A 174 2.20 13.06 7.52
C TRP A 174 1.85 13.50 8.93
N VAL A 175 0.72 13.06 9.46
CA VAL A 175 0.27 13.35 10.85
C VAL A 175 1.32 12.88 11.86
N GLU A 176 1.84 11.65 11.69
CA GLU A 176 2.88 11.10 12.57
C GLU A 176 4.22 11.86 12.49
N ALA A 177 4.47 12.54 11.36
CA ALA A 177 5.73 13.25 11.13
C ALA A 177 5.70 14.72 11.59
N VAL A 178 4.56 15.25 12.01
CA VAL A 178 4.46 16.64 12.52
C VAL A 178 5.25 16.74 13.83
N GLN A 179 6.11 17.75 13.90
CA GLN A 179 6.91 18.05 15.11
C GLN A 179 6.24 19.11 15.99
N GLU A 180 6.86 19.43 17.12
CA GLU A 180 6.34 20.38 18.12
C GLU A 180 6.10 21.80 17.57
N ASP A 181 6.83 22.16 16.49
CA ASP A 181 6.67 23.44 15.80
C ASP A 181 5.50 23.47 14.80
N GLY A 182 4.71 22.39 14.71
CA GLY A 182 3.59 22.26 13.78
C GLY A 182 4.01 22.01 12.33
N ARG A 183 5.27 21.61 12.09
CA ARG A 183 5.84 21.41 10.76
C ARG A 183 6.25 19.97 10.52
N VAL A 184 6.27 19.59 9.25
CA VAL A 184 6.79 18.31 8.77
C VAL A 184 8.18 18.54 8.17
N HIS A 185 9.20 17.88 8.71
CA HIS A 185 10.60 17.97 8.30
C HIS A 185 11.01 16.70 7.55
N GLY A 186 10.53 16.57 6.31
CA GLY A 186 10.82 15.39 5.48
C GLY A 186 12.24 15.40 4.95
N PHE A 187 12.83 14.20 4.85
CA PHE A 187 14.19 13.99 4.33
C PHE A 187 14.22 13.93 2.81
N VAL A 188 15.17 14.63 2.20
CA VAL A 188 15.46 14.60 0.76
C VAL A 188 16.86 14.04 0.53
N ILE A 189 16.96 13.03 -0.31
CA ILE A 189 18.25 12.46 -0.73
C ILE A 189 18.52 12.92 -2.16
N PRO A 190 19.53 13.80 -2.41
CA PRO A 190 19.74 14.42 -3.73
C PRO A 190 19.92 13.41 -4.87
N ASN A 191 20.67 12.33 -4.66
CA ASN A 191 20.91 11.27 -5.64
C ASN A 191 20.35 9.93 -5.16
N GLY A 192 19.11 9.91 -4.66
CA GLY A 192 18.50 8.74 -4.04
C GLY A 192 18.05 7.66 -5.03
N ALA A 193 17.74 8.03 -6.28
CA ALA A 193 17.34 7.10 -7.31
C ALA A 193 18.52 6.75 -8.23
N ILE A 194 18.47 5.53 -8.82
CA ILE A 194 19.47 5.08 -9.80
C ILE A 194 19.54 5.97 -11.05
N THR A 195 18.48 6.72 -11.31
CA THR A 195 18.37 7.70 -12.40
C THR A 195 18.97 9.07 -12.05
N GLY A 196 19.56 9.25 -10.85
CA GLY A 196 20.07 10.53 -10.36
C GLY A 196 18.98 11.50 -9.86
N ARG A 197 17.70 11.08 -9.82
CA ARG A 197 16.63 11.91 -9.26
C ARG A 197 16.70 11.92 -7.73
N MET A 198 16.20 13.00 -7.14
CA MET A 198 16.02 13.10 -5.70
C MET A 198 14.93 12.13 -5.23
N THR A 199 15.08 11.60 -4.01
CA THR A 199 14.07 10.80 -3.34
C THR A 199 13.71 11.42 -1.99
N HIS A 200 12.47 11.19 -1.55
CA HIS A 200 11.93 11.71 -0.30
C HIS A 200 11.59 10.56 0.65
N ARG A 201 11.83 10.77 1.95
CA ARG A 201 11.46 9.82 3.01
C ARG A 201 11.16 10.53 4.33
N SER A 202 10.44 9.85 5.19
CA SER A 202 10.22 10.22 6.60
C SER A 202 9.60 11.62 6.81
N PRO A 203 8.47 11.94 6.18
CA PRO A 203 7.66 11.18 5.24
C PRO A 203 8.03 11.47 3.77
N ASN A 204 7.42 10.71 2.84
CA ASN A 204 7.54 11.03 1.41
C ASN A 204 6.61 12.20 1.05
N MET A 205 7.17 13.40 0.93
CA MET A 205 6.44 14.62 0.60
C MET A 205 6.35 14.90 -0.91
N ALA A 206 7.09 14.15 -1.76
CA ALA A 206 7.06 14.31 -3.21
C ALA A 206 5.82 13.71 -3.87
N GLN A 207 5.07 12.87 -3.18
CA GLN A 207 3.91 12.15 -3.71
C GLN A 207 2.57 12.67 -3.19
N VAL A 208 2.48 13.93 -2.80
CA VAL A 208 1.18 14.56 -2.50
C VAL A 208 0.31 14.48 -3.75
N PRO A 209 -0.93 13.96 -3.66
CA PRO A 209 -1.77 13.75 -4.82
C PRO A 209 -2.04 15.05 -5.59
N SER A 210 -2.21 14.96 -6.90
CA SER A 210 -2.62 16.13 -7.69
C SER A 210 -4.05 16.53 -7.34
N VAL A 211 -4.40 17.81 -7.53
CA VAL A 211 -5.76 18.33 -7.27
C VAL A 211 -6.86 17.61 -8.09
N HIS A 212 -6.49 17.00 -9.21
CA HIS A 212 -7.41 16.27 -10.08
C HIS A 212 -7.58 14.80 -9.69
N SER A 213 -6.75 14.29 -8.78
CA SER A 213 -6.90 12.92 -8.27
C SER A 213 -7.90 12.89 -7.11
N PRO A 214 -8.57 11.75 -6.87
CA PRO A 214 -9.47 11.62 -5.74
C PRO A 214 -8.78 11.98 -4.41
N TYR A 215 -9.41 12.82 -3.62
CA TYR A 215 -8.89 13.39 -2.36
C TYR A 215 -7.62 14.25 -2.51
N GLY A 216 -7.26 14.63 -3.73
CA GLY A 216 -6.05 15.40 -3.97
C GLY A 216 -6.12 16.83 -3.44
N SER A 217 -7.26 17.49 -3.62
CA SER A 217 -7.51 18.84 -3.08
C SER A 217 -7.42 18.86 -1.57
N GLU A 218 -8.06 17.92 -0.90
CA GLU A 218 -8.12 17.76 0.55
C GLU A 218 -6.71 17.45 1.12
N CYS A 219 -5.99 16.54 0.50
CA CYS A 219 -4.61 16.23 0.88
C CYS A 219 -3.69 17.46 0.74
N ARG A 220 -3.88 18.28 -0.30
CA ARG A 220 -3.08 19.49 -0.50
C ARG A 220 -3.47 20.60 0.46
N ALA A 221 -4.75 20.71 0.83
CA ALA A 221 -5.22 21.71 1.80
C ALA A 221 -4.59 21.53 3.20
N CYS A 222 -4.11 20.33 3.54
CA CYS A 222 -3.38 20.10 4.79
C CYS A 222 -1.99 20.77 4.82
N TRP A 223 -1.42 21.15 3.66
CA TRP A 223 -0.12 21.82 3.56
C TRP A 223 -0.34 23.33 3.48
N ILE A 224 -0.02 24.03 4.55
CA ILE A 224 -0.28 25.44 4.73
C ILE A 224 1.01 26.24 4.89
N VAL A 225 0.90 27.53 5.01
CA VAL A 225 2.01 28.46 5.29
C VAL A 225 1.66 29.38 6.44
N ASP A 226 2.67 29.97 7.07
CA ASP A 226 2.47 30.96 8.12
C ASP A 226 1.68 32.16 7.58
N GLU A 227 0.97 32.85 8.47
CA GLU A 227 0.20 34.04 8.14
C GLU A 227 1.07 35.09 7.46
N GLY A 228 0.57 35.67 6.37
CA GLY A 228 1.30 36.63 5.55
C GLY A 228 2.24 36.05 4.51
N ASN A 229 2.41 34.73 4.47
CA ASN A 229 3.19 34.03 3.46
C ASN A 229 2.29 33.39 2.38
N VAL A 230 2.92 33.00 1.26
CA VAL A 230 2.26 32.27 0.17
C VAL A 230 3.13 31.06 -0.21
N LEU A 231 2.47 29.96 -0.57
CA LEU A 231 3.17 28.80 -1.14
C LEU A 231 3.35 29.01 -2.64
N LEU A 232 4.62 29.12 -3.07
CA LEU A 232 4.97 29.23 -4.48
C LEU A 232 5.37 27.87 -5.03
N GLY A 233 4.62 27.39 -6.03
CA GLY A 233 4.95 26.18 -6.79
C GLY A 233 5.51 26.55 -8.17
N VAL A 234 6.66 25.98 -8.51
CA VAL A 234 7.30 26.14 -9.84
C VAL A 234 7.64 24.76 -10.39
N ASP A 235 7.20 24.50 -11.60
CA ASP A 235 7.52 23.27 -12.33
C ASP A 235 8.05 23.59 -13.72
N ALA A 236 9.12 22.90 -14.13
CA ALA A 236 9.72 23.09 -15.44
C ALA A 236 9.00 22.24 -16.49
N SER A 237 8.22 22.88 -17.34
CA SER A 237 7.49 22.20 -18.42
C SER A 237 8.42 21.50 -19.39
N GLY A 238 8.22 20.19 -19.60
CA GLY A 238 8.93 19.39 -20.59
C GLY A 238 10.44 19.29 -20.33
N LEU A 239 10.85 19.24 -19.07
CA LEU A 239 12.25 19.24 -18.67
C LEU A 239 13.06 18.11 -19.34
N GLU A 240 12.54 16.90 -19.36
CA GLU A 240 13.20 15.75 -19.98
C GLU A 240 13.47 15.98 -21.47
N LEU A 241 12.51 16.52 -22.20
CA LEU A 241 12.66 16.82 -23.62
C LEU A 241 13.67 17.94 -23.89
N ARG A 242 13.84 18.87 -22.94
CA ARG A 242 14.80 19.99 -23.06
C ARG A 242 16.22 19.59 -22.74
N MET A 243 16.40 18.45 -22.04
CA MET A 243 17.73 17.92 -21.68
C MET A 243 18.27 16.91 -22.70
N LEU A 244 17.49 16.54 -23.72
CA LEU A 244 17.88 15.74 -24.88
C LEU A 244 18.51 16.61 -25.96
#